data_a3580dda745d166827cfec7fbac431d1
#
_entry.id   a3580dda745d166827cfec7fbac431d1
#
_cell.length_a   1.000
_cell.length_b   1.000
_cell.length_c   1.000
_cell.angle_alpha   90.00
_cell.angle_beta   90.00
_cell.angle_gamma   90.00
#
_symmetry.space_group_name_H-M   'P 1'
#
loop_
_entity.id
_entity.type
_entity.pdbx_description
1 polymer ?
#
loop_
_entity_poly.entity_id
_entity_poly.type
_entity_poly.pdbx_seq_one_letter_code
_entity_poly.pdbx_strand_id
1 'polypeptide(L)'
;MDIVSVALKRYSTKAFDATKKLTAGEAEQLKTLLQYSPSSTNSQPWHFIVASTDEGKARVAKAASGTYVFNERKILDASHVVVFCAKTAMDDAWLQRVVDQEEADGRFATPDAKAANHKGRTFFADMHRKELKDDDQWMAKQVYLNVGNFLLGVAAMGLDAVPIEGVDFAILDEEFDLKAQGYTSLVVVPVGHHSVEDFNATLPNSRLPQSTTITEI
;
A
#
# COMPACT_ATOMS: atom_id res chain seq x y z
N MET A 1 4.77 -1.43 22.82
CA MET A 1 4.75 -0.13 22.13
C MET A 1 3.31 0.39 22.15
N ASP A 2 3.10 1.65 22.51
CA ASP A 2 1.77 2.27 22.47
C ASP A 2 1.46 2.75 21.03
N ILE A 3 0.46 2.16 20.39
CA ILE A 3 0.10 2.45 19.00
C ILE A 3 -0.43 3.89 18.80
N VAL A 4 -1.05 4.47 19.84
CA VAL A 4 -1.51 5.86 19.79
C VAL A 4 -0.32 6.81 19.74
N SER A 5 0.71 6.55 20.55
CA SER A 5 1.96 7.31 20.51
C SER A 5 2.66 7.20 19.15
N VAL A 6 2.60 6.03 18.49
CA VAL A 6 3.12 5.85 17.12
C VAL A 6 2.36 6.73 16.14
N ALA A 7 1.02 6.71 16.19
CA ALA A 7 0.18 7.51 15.30
C ALA A 7 0.40 9.02 15.46
N LEU A 8 0.61 9.48 16.70
CA LEU A 8 0.89 10.88 17.02
C LEU A 8 2.26 11.35 16.53
N LYS A 9 3.27 10.46 16.57
CA LYS A 9 4.66 10.78 16.17
C LYS A 9 4.90 10.67 14.67
N ARG A 10 4.22 9.73 14.01
CA ARG A 10 4.40 9.47 12.58
C ARG A 10 4.12 10.72 11.74
N TYR A 11 5.00 11.06 10.85
CA TYR A 11 4.86 12.17 9.89
C TYR A 11 5.28 11.73 8.47
N SER A 12 5.12 12.60 7.48
CA SER A 12 5.53 12.35 6.09
C SER A 12 6.93 12.90 5.85
N THR A 13 7.91 12.01 5.74
CA THR A 13 9.34 12.30 5.56
C THR A 13 9.59 13.04 4.25
N LYS A 14 10.41 14.08 4.27
CA LYS A 14 10.73 14.90 3.10
C LYS A 14 12.15 14.70 2.58
N ALA A 15 13.06 14.21 3.43
CA ALA A 15 14.42 13.86 3.05
C ALA A 15 14.86 12.58 3.77
N PHE A 16 15.36 11.60 3.03
CA PHE A 16 15.89 10.35 3.55
C PHE A 16 17.42 10.37 3.63
N ASP A 17 17.98 9.62 4.59
CA ASP A 17 19.40 9.38 4.70
C ASP A 17 19.79 8.21 3.77
N ALA A 18 20.35 8.53 2.62
CA ALA A 18 20.73 7.53 1.60
C ALA A 18 21.78 6.53 2.09
N THR A 19 22.52 6.85 3.17
CA THR A 19 23.55 5.98 3.74
C THR A 19 22.98 4.90 4.67
N LYS A 20 21.76 5.11 5.18
CA LYS A 20 21.09 4.18 6.10
C LYS A 20 20.15 3.26 5.33
N LYS A 21 20.45 1.99 5.35
CA LYS A 21 19.63 0.96 4.70
C LYS A 21 18.94 0.09 5.75
N LEU A 22 17.75 -0.39 5.41
CA LEU A 22 17.05 -1.37 6.23
C LEU A 22 17.85 -2.67 6.27
N THR A 23 17.79 -3.35 7.42
CA THR A 23 18.28 -4.72 7.56
C THR A 23 17.40 -5.70 6.79
N ALA A 24 17.92 -6.89 6.49
CA ALA A 24 17.11 -7.95 5.85
C ALA A 24 15.86 -8.31 6.67
N GLY A 25 15.97 -8.29 8.01
CA GLY A 25 14.84 -8.55 8.90
C GLY A 25 13.75 -7.48 8.80
N GLU A 26 14.12 -6.20 8.75
CA GLU A 26 13.17 -5.10 8.54
C GLU A 26 12.51 -5.18 7.17
N ALA A 27 13.28 -5.51 6.12
CA ALA A 27 12.73 -5.69 4.78
C ALA A 27 11.69 -6.82 4.72
N GLU A 28 11.90 -7.94 5.43
CA GLU A 28 10.89 -9.02 5.53
C GLU A 28 9.67 -8.59 6.33
N GLN A 29 9.84 -7.80 7.39
CA GLN A 29 8.71 -7.23 8.13
C GLN A 29 7.86 -6.29 7.27
N LEU A 30 8.47 -5.46 6.38
CA LEU A 30 7.73 -4.65 5.42
C LEU A 30 6.84 -5.52 4.51
N LYS A 31 7.37 -6.61 3.97
CA LYS A 31 6.60 -7.53 3.12
C LYS A 31 5.45 -8.17 3.88
N THR A 32 5.67 -8.53 5.14
CA THR A 32 4.63 -9.06 6.03
C THR A 32 3.52 -8.04 6.25
N LEU A 33 3.84 -6.76 6.49
CA LEU A 33 2.84 -5.70 6.65
C LEU A 33 1.99 -5.52 5.37
N LEU A 34 2.61 -5.59 4.20
CA LEU A 34 1.91 -5.52 2.90
C LEU A 34 0.95 -6.71 2.73
N GLN A 35 1.40 -7.92 3.05
CA GLN A 35 0.64 -9.15 2.87
C GLN A 35 -0.57 -9.25 3.81
N TYR A 36 -0.42 -8.86 5.09
CA TYR A 36 -1.42 -9.10 6.14
C TYR A 36 -2.37 -7.92 6.37
N SER A 37 -2.49 -6.99 5.44
CA SER A 37 -3.51 -5.96 5.52
C SER A 37 -4.92 -6.56 5.33
N PRO A 38 -5.94 -6.08 6.07
CA PRO A 38 -7.31 -6.48 5.81
C PRO A 38 -7.83 -5.90 4.49
N SER A 39 -8.85 -6.56 3.92
CA SER A 39 -9.61 -6.04 2.78
C SER A 39 -11.06 -6.52 2.83
N SER A 40 -11.97 -5.80 2.18
CA SER A 40 -13.37 -6.21 2.05
C SER A 40 -13.44 -7.62 1.49
N THR A 41 -14.21 -8.50 2.13
CA THR A 41 -14.37 -9.93 1.78
C THR A 41 -13.06 -10.70 1.62
N ASN A 42 -11.98 -10.21 2.21
CA ASN A 42 -10.62 -10.73 2.02
C ASN A 42 -10.21 -10.81 0.54
N SER A 43 -10.67 -9.85 -0.25
CA SER A 43 -10.51 -9.85 -1.72
C SER A 43 -9.08 -9.61 -2.20
N GLN A 44 -8.23 -8.94 -1.40
CA GLN A 44 -6.80 -8.73 -1.63
C GLN A 44 -6.48 -8.26 -3.07
N PRO A 45 -7.11 -7.18 -3.58
CA PRO A 45 -7.00 -6.79 -4.98
C PRO A 45 -5.73 -5.97 -5.25
N TRP A 46 -4.59 -6.44 -4.80
CA TRP A 46 -3.34 -5.68 -4.84
C TRP A 46 -2.16 -6.48 -5.39
N HIS A 47 -1.19 -5.72 -5.83
CA HIS A 47 0.17 -6.16 -6.12
C HIS A 47 1.15 -5.10 -5.64
N PHE A 48 2.34 -5.50 -5.25
CA PHE A 48 3.36 -4.58 -4.74
C PHE A 48 4.66 -4.78 -5.49
N ILE A 49 5.28 -3.67 -5.94
CA ILE A 49 6.64 -3.67 -6.43
C ILE A 49 7.51 -3.10 -5.31
N VAL A 50 8.49 -3.85 -4.86
CA VAL A 50 9.43 -3.42 -3.82
C VAL A 50 10.81 -3.23 -4.45
N ALA A 51 11.23 -1.97 -4.56
CA ALA A 51 12.54 -1.58 -5.09
C ALA A 51 13.50 -1.28 -3.92
N SER A 52 14.57 -2.06 -3.80
CA SER A 52 15.60 -1.93 -2.75
C SER A 52 17.00 -1.64 -3.29
N THR A 53 17.21 -1.83 -4.60
CA THR A 53 18.48 -1.52 -5.28
C THR A 53 18.41 -0.13 -5.89
N ASP A 54 19.56 0.49 -6.12
CA ASP A 54 19.62 1.82 -6.75
C ASP A 54 19.04 1.78 -8.17
N GLU A 55 19.26 0.68 -8.92
CA GLU A 55 18.63 0.48 -10.23
C GLU A 55 17.11 0.39 -10.12
N GLY A 56 16.58 -0.42 -9.20
CA GLY A 56 15.13 -0.55 -8.98
C GLY A 56 14.49 0.77 -8.60
N LYS A 57 15.11 1.54 -7.68
CA LYS A 57 14.64 2.86 -7.29
C LYS A 57 14.69 3.87 -8.45
N ALA A 58 15.75 3.83 -9.27
CA ALA A 58 15.86 4.68 -10.46
C ALA A 58 14.73 4.39 -11.47
N ARG A 59 14.32 3.13 -11.63
CA ARG A 59 13.16 2.78 -12.46
C ARG A 59 11.86 3.40 -11.93
N VAL A 60 11.62 3.35 -10.62
CA VAL A 60 10.46 4.02 -10.00
C VAL A 60 10.55 5.54 -10.13
N ALA A 61 11.74 6.12 -9.98
CA ALA A 61 11.97 7.56 -10.03
C ALA A 61 11.71 8.18 -11.42
N LYS A 62 11.69 7.39 -12.50
CA LYS A 62 11.27 7.88 -13.84
C LYS A 62 9.91 8.57 -13.81
N ALA A 63 9.00 8.09 -12.97
CA ALA A 63 7.68 8.68 -12.80
C ALA A 63 7.67 10.00 -12.00
N ALA A 64 8.76 10.31 -11.32
CA ALA A 64 8.94 11.58 -10.60
C ALA A 64 9.65 12.62 -11.46
N SER A 65 9.21 12.80 -12.71
CA SER A 65 9.77 13.73 -13.67
C SER A 65 8.85 14.94 -13.91
N GLY A 66 9.33 15.94 -14.61
CA GLY A 66 8.56 17.13 -14.97
C GLY A 66 7.97 17.84 -13.74
N THR A 67 6.66 17.96 -13.68
CA THR A 67 5.94 18.59 -12.56
C THR A 67 6.20 17.91 -11.21
N TYR A 68 6.56 16.61 -11.21
CA TYR A 68 6.74 15.81 -10.00
C TYR A 68 8.20 15.65 -9.56
N VAL A 69 9.14 16.35 -10.18
CA VAL A 69 10.59 16.21 -9.91
C VAL A 69 10.96 16.42 -8.43
N PHE A 70 10.18 17.18 -7.68
CA PHE A 70 10.37 17.39 -6.24
C PHE A 70 10.20 16.10 -5.38
N ASN A 71 9.71 15.02 -5.97
CA ASN A 71 9.59 13.71 -5.32
C ASN A 71 10.74 12.74 -5.70
N GLU A 72 11.53 13.06 -6.72
CA GLU A 72 12.60 12.18 -7.22
C GLU A 72 13.58 11.80 -6.11
N ARG A 73 14.12 12.79 -5.38
CA ARG A 73 15.09 12.53 -4.31
C ARG A 73 14.52 11.68 -3.18
N LYS A 74 13.23 11.83 -2.85
CA LYS A 74 12.57 10.99 -1.83
C LYS A 74 12.56 9.50 -2.23
N ILE A 75 12.43 9.22 -3.52
CA ILE A 75 12.47 7.87 -4.09
C ILE A 75 13.91 7.34 -4.11
N LEU A 76 14.85 8.12 -4.63
CA LEU A 76 16.24 7.69 -4.81
C LEU A 76 16.99 7.49 -3.49
N ASP A 77 16.76 8.37 -2.51
CA ASP A 77 17.50 8.37 -1.25
C ASP A 77 16.92 7.40 -0.21
N ALA A 78 15.68 6.97 -0.37
CA ALA A 78 15.08 5.97 0.52
C ALA A 78 15.86 4.64 0.49
N SER A 79 15.70 3.86 1.54
CA SER A 79 16.24 2.49 1.59
C SER A 79 15.46 1.57 0.65
N HIS A 80 14.13 1.60 0.79
CA HIS A 80 13.18 0.81 -0.01
C HIS A 80 12.10 1.72 -0.57
N VAL A 81 11.54 1.35 -1.71
CA VAL A 81 10.38 2.02 -2.28
C VAL A 81 9.34 0.97 -2.63
N VAL A 82 8.12 1.17 -2.18
CA VAL A 82 6.99 0.29 -2.49
C VAL A 82 6.05 1.01 -3.44
N VAL A 83 5.78 0.42 -4.60
CA VAL A 83 4.69 0.85 -5.49
C VAL A 83 3.47 -0.01 -5.17
N PHE A 84 2.40 0.62 -4.76
CA PHE A 84 1.12 -0.01 -4.47
C PHE A 84 0.27 -0.03 -5.74
N CYS A 85 -0.14 -1.21 -6.17
CA CYS A 85 -0.92 -1.41 -7.38
C CYS A 85 -2.26 -2.06 -7.04
N ALA A 86 -3.34 -1.62 -7.72
CA ALA A 86 -4.63 -2.27 -7.68
C ALA A 86 -4.83 -3.15 -8.91
N LYS A 87 -5.64 -4.21 -8.76
CA LYS A 87 -6.16 -4.92 -9.93
C LYS A 87 -7.03 -3.99 -10.78
N THR A 88 -7.00 -4.20 -12.09
CA THR A 88 -7.88 -3.47 -13.03
C THR A 88 -9.24 -4.13 -13.17
N ALA A 89 -9.40 -5.38 -12.73
CA ALA A 89 -10.66 -6.10 -12.66
C ALA A 89 -10.63 -7.18 -11.58
N MET A 90 -11.76 -7.37 -10.90
CA MET A 90 -11.97 -8.47 -9.94
C MET A 90 -12.66 -9.62 -10.69
N ASP A 91 -11.89 -10.52 -11.29
CA ASP A 91 -12.42 -11.67 -12.04
C ASP A 91 -12.69 -12.89 -11.15
N ASP A 92 -13.43 -13.87 -11.68
CA ASP A 92 -13.79 -15.09 -10.94
C ASP A 92 -12.58 -15.97 -10.65
N ALA A 93 -11.57 -15.94 -11.52
CA ALA A 93 -10.32 -16.68 -11.30
C ALA A 93 -9.55 -16.14 -10.09
N TRP A 94 -9.57 -14.83 -9.87
CA TRP A 94 -8.99 -14.23 -8.68
C TRP A 94 -9.78 -14.62 -7.41
N LEU A 95 -11.10 -14.55 -7.44
CA LEU A 95 -11.95 -14.94 -6.32
C LEU A 95 -11.75 -16.42 -5.96
N GLN A 96 -11.60 -17.28 -6.98
CA GLN A 96 -11.29 -18.71 -6.78
C GLN A 96 -9.91 -18.89 -6.13
N ARG A 97 -8.88 -18.17 -6.59
CA ARG A 97 -7.54 -18.23 -5.99
C ARG A 97 -7.54 -17.85 -4.52
N VAL A 98 -8.31 -16.83 -4.14
CA VAL A 98 -8.40 -16.40 -2.73
C VAL A 98 -9.04 -17.50 -1.87
N VAL A 99 -10.15 -18.10 -2.32
CA VAL A 99 -10.81 -19.15 -1.52
C VAL A 99 -9.99 -20.46 -1.46
N ASP A 100 -9.22 -20.75 -2.49
CA ASP A 100 -8.32 -21.93 -2.49
C ASP A 100 -7.15 -21.72 -1.53
N GLN A 101 -6.61 -20.48 -1.44
CA GLN A 101 -5.62 -20.15 -0.43
C GLN A 101 -6.19 -20.25 0.99
N GLU A 102 -7.39 -19.73 1.22
CA GLU A 102 -8.06 -19.85 2.53
C GLU A 102 -8.31 -21.30 2.94
N GLU A 103 -8.58 -22.20 1.98
CA GLU A 103 -8.69 -23.64 2.24
C GLU A 103 -7.33 -24.22 2.61
N ALA A 104 -6.28 -23.89 1.86
CA ALA A 104 -4.91 -24.35 2.14
C ALA A 104 -4.43 -23.89 3.52
N ASP A 105 -4.87 -22.71 3.96
CA ASP A 105 -4.58 -22.14 5.29
C ASP A 105 -5.47 -22.75 6.40
N GLY A 106 -6.38 -23.70 6.06
CA GLY A 106 -7.22 -24.39 7.03
C GLY A 106 -8.41 -23.56 7.56
N ARG A 107 -8.86 -22.54 6.83
CA ARG A 107 -9.96 -21.66 7.29
C ARG A 107 -11.35 -22.31 7.25
N PHE A 108 -11.53 -23.41 6.56
CA PHE A 108 -12.83 -24.04 6.38
C PHE A 108 -12.90 -25.40 7.08
N ALA A 109 -13.85 -25.55 8.00
CA ALA A 109 -14.09 -26.81 8.68
C ALA A 109 -14.77 -27.85 7.78
N THR A 110 -15.52 -27.42 6.76
CA THR A 110 -16.27 -28.30 5.85
C THR A 110 -16.27 -27.71 4.42
N PRO A 111 -16.47 -28.57 3.39
CA PRO A 111 -16.68 -28.09 2.02
C PRO A 111 -17.86 -27.12 1.87
N ASP A 112 -18.93 -27.30 2.63
CA ASP A 112 -20.09 -26.41 2.61
C ASP A 112 -19.73 -25.01 3.15
N ALA A 113 -18.88 -24.92 4.16
CA ALA A 113 -18.39 -23.65 4.70
C ALA A 113 -17.55 -22.91 3.64
N LYS A 114 -16.68 -23.62 2.88
CA LYS A 114 -15.93 -23.09 1.75
C LYS A 114 -16.88 -22.54 0.67
N ALA A 115 -17.85 -23.36 0.26
CA ALA A 115 -18.80 -22.97 -0.78
C ALA A 115 -19.64 -21.74 -0.38
N ALA A 116 -20.13 -21.68 0.86
CA ALA A 116 -20.87 -20.55 1.38
C ALA A 116 -20.04 -19.27 1.42
N ASN A 117 -18.79 -19.34 1.85
CA ASN A 117 -17.86 -18.22 1.87
C ASN A 117 -17.59 -17.69 0.45
N HIS A 118 -17.28 -18.59 -0.49
CA HIS A 118 -17.03 -18.24 -1.88
C HIS A 118 -18.26 -17.58 -2.53
N LYS A 119 -19.45 -18.13 -2.31
CA LYS A 119 -20.72 -17.56 -2.78
C LYS A 119 -20.93 -16.14 -2.24
N GLY A 120 -20.68 -15.92 -0.94
CA GLY A 120 -20.80 -14.58 -0.34
C GLY A 120 -19.81 -13.57 -0.92
N ARG A 121 -18.55 -13.97 -1.11
CA ARG A 121 -17.52 -13.13 -1.74
C ARG A 121 -17.91 -12.76 -3.18
N THR A 122 -18.32 -13.75 -3.97
CA THR A 122 -18.76 -13.54 -5.35
C THR A 122 -19.95 -12.61 -5.43
N PHE A 123 -20.92 -12.74 -4.51
CA PHE A 123 -22.08 -11.85 -4.45
C PHE A 123 -21.66 -10.38 -4.29
N PHE A 124 -20.77 -10.08 -3.36
CA PHE A 124 -20.30 -8.69 -3.16
C PHE A 124 -19.45 -8.19 -4.33
N ALA A 125 -18.58 -9.03 -4.89
CA ALA A 125 -17.81 -8.68 -6.08
C ALA A 125 -18.74 -8.39 -7.29
N ASP A 126 -19.77 -9.21 -7.48
CA ASP A 126 -20.76 -9.01 -8.54
C ASP A 126 -21.59 -7.75 -8.34
N MET A 127 -21.95 -7.40 -7.12
CA MET A 127 -22.62 -6.14 -6.80
C MET A 127 -21.79 -4.95 -7.30
N HIS A 128 -20.49 -4.93 -7.01
CA HIS A 128 -19.59 -3.87 -7.49
C HIS A 128 -19.40 -3.91 -9.02
N ARG A 129 -19.19 -5.10 -9.59
CA ARG A 129 -18.93 -5.26 -11.03
C ARG A 129 -20.17 -4.96 -11.89
N LYS A 130 -21.37 -5.41 -11.48
CA LYS A 130 -22.57 -5.49 -12.33
C LYS A 130 -23.61 -4.44 -11.99
N GLU A 131 -23.82 -4.14 -10.70
CA GLU A 131 -24.87 -3.24 -10.22
C GLU A 131 -24.34 -1.82 -10.01
N LEU A 132 -23.34 -1.67 -9.14
CA LEU A 132 -22.76 -0.37 -8.79
C LEU A 132 -21.79 0.15 -9.85
N LYS A 133 -21.12 -0.76 -10.57
CA LYS A 133 -20.13 -0.46 -11.61
C LYS A 133 -19.00 0.45 -11.08
N ASP A 134 -18.54 0.15 -9.86
CA ASP A 134 -17.52 0.89 -9.13
C ASP A 134 -16.39 -0.04 -8.61
N ASP A 135 -16.21 -1.19 -9.26
CA ASP A 135 -15.23 -2.21 -8.82
C ASP A 135 -13.78 -1.71 -8.85
N ASP A 136 -13.42 -0.82 -9.77
CA ASP A 136 -12.15 -0.12 -9.81
C ASP A 136 -11.93 0.73 -8.55
N GLN A 137 -12.92 1.54 -8.18
CA GLN A 137 -12.87 2.37 -6.97
C GLN A 137 -12.92 1.51 -5.71
N TRP A 138 -13.73 0.44 -5.72
CA TRP A 138 -13.78 -0.49 -4.59
C TRP A 138 -12.44 -1.16 -4.35
N MET A 139 -11.76 -1.64 -5.40
CA MET A 139 -10.42 -2.22 -5.31
C MET A 139 -9.38 -1.18 -4.85
N ALA A 140 -9.40 0.03 -5.39
CA ALA A 140 -8.53 1.11 -4.97
C ALA A 140 -8.66 1.44 -3.48
N LYS A 141 -9.89 1.47 -2.94
CA LYS A 141 -10.15 1.66 -1.50
C LYS A 141 -9.47 0.60 -0.64
N GLN A 142 -9.41 -0.68 -1.09
CA GLN A 142 -8.70 -1.74 -0.37
C GLN A 142 -7.18 -1.52 -0.38
N VAL A 143 -6.63 -1.02 -1.49
CA VAL A 143 -5.21 -0.65 -1.56
C VAL A 143 -4.90 0.51 -0.61
N TYR A 144 -5.74 1.55 -0.55
CA TYR A 144 -5.55 2.66 0.39
C TYR A 144 -5.71 2.24 1.86
N LEU A 145 -6.58 1.27 2.16
CA LEU A 145 -6.64 0.65 3.49
C LEU A 145 -5.29 -0.01 3.84
N ASN A 146 -4.69 -0.72 2.87
CA ASN A 146 -3.36 -1.30 3.04
C ASN A 146 -2.29 -0.21 3.23
N VAL A 147 -2.30 0.87 2.44
CA VAL A 147 -1.38 2.01 2.62
C VAL A 147 -1.46 2.56 4.04
N GLY A 148 -2.66 2.78 4.57
CA GLY A 148 -2.85 3.26 5.95
C GLY A 148 -2.28 2.31 6.99
N ASN A 149 -2.57 1.01 6.87
CA ASN A 149 -2.03 -0.04 7.73
C ASN A 149 -0.50 -0.12 7.64
N PHE A 150 0.05 -0.09 6.42
CA PHE A 150 1.48 -0.12 6.16
C PHE A 150 2.22 1.06 6.77
N LEU A 151 1.73 2.29 6.59
CA LEU A 151 2.35 3.49 7.15
C LEU A 151 2.41 3.47 8.68
N LEU A 152 1.36 2.96 9.32
CA LEU A 152 1.34 2.81 10.79
C LEU A 152 2.31 1.71 11.24
N GLY A 153 2.35 0.58 10.52
CA GLY A 153 3.27 -0.52 10.79
C GLY A 153 4.73 -0.11 10.63
N VAL A 154 5.09 0.59 9.55
CA VAL A 154 6.43 1.13 9.31
C VAL A 154 6.86 2.05 10.46
N ALA A 155 5.98 2.95 10.90
CA ALA A 155 6.27 3.83 12.03
C ALA A 155 6.43 3.05 13.35
N ALA A 156 5.65 1.97 13.55
CA ALA A 156 5.81 1.09 14.71
C ALA A 156 7.15 0.34 14.72
N MET A 157 7.74 0.10 13.54
CA MET A 157 9.11 -0.44 13.41
C MET A 157 10.21 0.60 13.69
N GLY A 158 9.85 1.87 13.90
CA GLY A 158 10.82 2.97 14.09
C GLY A 158 11.41 3.46 12.76
N LEU A 159 10.75 3.18 11.65
CA LEU A 159 11.14 3.62 10.32
C LEU A 159 10.28 4.80 9.86
N ASP A 160 10.78 5.51 8.88
CA ASP A 160 10.15 6.69 8.28
C ASP A 160 9.60 6.37 6.89
N ALA A 161 8.48 7.00 6.53
CA ALA A 161 7.86 6.83 5.23
C ALA A 161 7.08 8.08 4.79
N VAL A 162 6.80 8.15 3.49
CA VAL A 162 5.89 9.15 2.91
C VAL A 162 5.07 8.51 1.78
N PRO A 163 3.73 8.59 1.79
CA PRO A 163 2.93 8.23 0.63
C PRO A 163 3.00 9.36 -0.40
N ILE A 164 3.23 9.00 -1.65
CA ILE A 164 3.38 9.92 -2.79
C ILE A 164 2.36 9.54 -3.87
N GLU A 165 1.44 10.46 -4.17
CA GLU A 165 0.58 10.43 -5.35
C GLU A 165 1.09 11.36 -6.45
N GLY A 166 2.06 12.24 -6.13
CA GLY A 166 2.69 13.17 -7.06
C GLY A 166 3.75 12.47 -7.92
N VAL A 167 3.32 11.55 -8.76
CA VAL A 167 4.12 10.86 -9.80
C VAL A 167 3.24 10.65 -11.03
N ASP A 168 3.87 10.37 -12.17
CA ASP A 168 3.16 9.96 -13.38
C ASP A 168 2.93 8.43 -13.34
N PHE A 169 1.71 8.03 -13.00
CA PHE A 169 1.34 6.62 -12.92
C PHE A 169 1.35 5.92 -14.28
N ALA A 170 1.16 6.63 -15.39
CA ALA A 170 1.24 6.03 -16.71
C ALA A 170 2.68 5.56 -17.01
N ILE A 171 3.68 6.33 -16.58
CA ILE A 171 5.09 5.94 -16.69
C ILE A 171 5.39 4.71 -15.82
N LEU A 172 4.83 4.62 -14.60
CA LEU A 172 5.00 3.43 -13.75
C LEU A 172 4.33 2.21 -14.37
N ASP A 173 3.12 2.36 -14.87
CA ASP A 173 2.37 1.26 -15.47
C ASP A 173 3.10 0.72 -16.71
N GLU A 174 3.70 1.58 -17.52
CA GLU A 174 4.52 1.20 -18.67
C GLU A 174 5.85 0.56 -18.25
N GLU A 175 6.61 1.19 -17.33
CA GLU A 175 7.91 0.72 -16.87
C GLU A 175 7.88 -0.70 -16.30
N PHE A 176 6.79 -1.07 -15.65
CA PHE A 176 6.61 -2.37 -15.00
C PHE A 176 5.60 -3.27 -15.71
N ASP A 177 5.13 -2.89 -16.89
CA ASP A 177 4.16 -3.65 -17.71
C ASP A 177 2.91 -4.06 -16.90
N LEU A 178 2.43 -3.14 -16.05
CA LEU A 178 1.35 -3.45 -15.09
C LEU A 178 0.03 -3.76 -15.76
N LYS A 179 -0.32 -3.04 -16.84
CA LYS A 179 -1.61 -3.22 -17.54
C LYS A 179 -1.73 -4.60 -18.17
N ALA A 180 -0.65 -5.12 -18.76
CA ALA A 180 -0.63 -6.47 -19.31
C ALA A 180 -0.77 -7.54 -18.22
N GLN A 181 -0.36 -7.22 -16.98
CA GLN A 181 -0.51 -8.08 -15.81
C GLN A 181 -1.86 -7.89 -15.09
N GLY A 182 -2.73 -7.00 -15.55
CA GLY A 182 -4.04 -6.72 -14.96
C GLY A 182 -3.97 -5.84 -13.70
N TYR A 183 -2.98 -4.93 -13.62
CA TYR A 183 -2.81 -3.99 -12.52
C TYR A 183 -2.63 -2.55 -13.00
N THR A 184 -2.79 -1.61 -12.08
CA THR A 184 -2.44 -0.20 -12.24
C THR A 184 -1.86 0.34 -10.94
N SER A 185 -0.86 1.21 -11.02
CA SER A 185 -0.23 1.83 -9.86
C SER A 185 -1.10 2.94 -9.26
N LEU A 186 -1.08 3.11 -7.93
CA LEU A 186 -1.89 4.10 -7.21
C LEU A 186 -1.07 5.00 -6.27
N VAL A 187 -0.08 4.45 -5.57
CA VAL A 187 0.71 5.17 -4.57
C VAL A 187 2.13 4.65 -4.58
N VAL A 188 3.10 5.55 -4.44
CA VAL A 188 4.51 5.22 -4.21
C VAL A 188 4.86 5.55 -2.76
N VAL A 189 5.43 4.60 -2.03
CA VAL A 189 5.82 4.80 -0.62
C VAL A 189 7.31 4.52 -0.44
N PRO A 190 8.16 5.56 -0.46
CA PRO A 190 9.52 5.45 0.03
C PRO A 190 9.57 5.18 1.53
N VAL A 191 10.47 4.29 1.95
CA VAL A 191 10.68 3.86 3.34
C VAL A 191 12.18 3.90 3.66
N GLY A 192 12.54 4.39 4.83
CA GLY A 192 13.93 4.46 5.25
C GLY A 192 14.08 5.15 6.60
N HIS A 193 15.19 5.83 6.78
CA HIS A 193 15.45 6.71 7.92
C HIS A 193 15.51 8.15 7.42
N HIS A 194 14.92 9.09 8.16
CA HIS A 194 14.99 10.49 7.77
C HIS A 194 16.43 11.02 7.87
N SER A 195 16.74 11.97 7.01
CA SER A 195 17.97 12.76 7.03
C SER A 195 17.89 13.84 8.11
N VAL A 196 19.04 14.28 8.60
CA VAL A 196 19.14 15.47 9.47
C VAL A 196 18.64 16.74 8.77
N GLU A 197 18.58 16.73 7.44
CA GLU A 197 18.06 17.84 6.62
C GLU A 197 16.55 17.79 6.43
N ASP A 198 15.87 16.77 6.97
CA ASP A 198 14.39 16.68 6.86
C ASP A 198 13.74 17.75 7.73
N PHE A 199 13.40 18.88 7.09
CA PHE A 199 12.74 19.99 7.77
C PHE A 199 11.42 19.60 8.45
N ASN A 200 10.74 18.55 7.94
CA ASN A 200 9.44 18.12 8.46
C ASN A 200 9.57 17.31 9.76
N ALA A 201 10.74 16.76 10.04
CA ALA A 201 11.00 15.98 11.26
C ALA A 201 10.86 16.81 12.55
N THR A 202 11.06 18.11 12.46
CA THR A 202 11.00 19.05 13.60
C THR A 202 9.66 19.78 13.74
N LEU A 203 8.76 19.62 12.76
CA LEU A 203 7.46 20.29 12.77
C LEU A 203 6.42 19.46 13.50
N PRO A 204 5.48 20.08 14.22
CA PRO A 204 4.39 19.37 14.85
C PRO A 204 3.44 18.79 13.80
N ASN A 205 2.93 17.59 14.05
CA ASN A 205 1.81 17.07 13.28
C ASN A 205 0.56 17.95 13.47
N SER A 206 -0.09 18.31 12.37
CA SER A 206 -1.33 19.09 12.41
C SER A 206 -2.50 18.25 11.90
N ARG A 207 -3.59 18.28 12.63
CA ARG A 207 -4.89 17.66 12.27
C ARG A 207 -6.01 18.57 12.72
N LEU A 208 -7.15 18.48 12.04
CA LEU A 208 -8.36 19.13 12.51
C LEU A 208 -8.75 18.58 13.89
N PRO A 209 -9.39 19.39 14.76
CA PRO A 209 -9.82 18.93 16.08
C PRO A 209 -10.90 17.83 15.97
N GLN A 210 -10.94 16.94 16.96
CA GLN A 210 -11.90 15.83 16.99
C GLN A 210 -13.35 16.30 16.84
N SER A 211 -13.70 17.43 17.45
CA SER A 211 -15.04 18.04 17.33
C SER A 211 -15.46 18.39 15.89
N THR A 212 -14.49 18.51 14.96
CA THR A 212 -14.77 18.76 13.53
C THR A 212 -14.94 17.46 12.73
N THR A 213 -14.29 16.39 13.17
CA THR A 213 -14.16 15.15 12.38
C THR A 213 -14.87 13.94 13.00
N ILE A 214 -15.30 14.04 14.27
CA ILE A 214 -15.92 12.95 15.01
C ILE A 214 -17.30 13.42 15.51
N THR A 215 -18.31 12.62 15.23
CA THR A 215 -19.65 12.76 15.83
C THR A 215 -19.91 11.54 16.70
N GLU A 216 -20.18 11.76 17.98
CA GLU A 216 -20.63 10.72 18.91
C GLU A 216 -22.17 10.72 18.94
N ILE A 217 -22.80 9.55 18.86
CA ILE A 217 -24.27 9.38 18.85
C ILE A 217 -24.71 8.41 19.94
#